data_2f119fb9f42005e62a70890e4ab0b8ca
#
_entry.id   2f119fb9f42005e62a70890e4ab0b8ca
#
_cell.length_a   1.000
_cell.length_b   1.000
_cell.length_c   1.000
_cell.angle_alpha   90.00
_cell.angle_beta   90.00
_cell.angle_gamma   90.00
#
_symmetry.space_group_name_H-M   'P 1'
#
loop_
_entity.id
_entity.type
_entity.pdbx_description
1 polymer ?
#
loop_
_entity_poly.entity_id
_entity_poly.type
_entity_poly.pdbx_seq_one_letter_code
_entity_poly.pdbx_strand_id
1 'polypeptide(L)'
;MHDAASGPPERTFTSHVYYGLTKSLCGVCKSAVDAKVQFVDDSVWFDKFCPSHGHQRVIVASSVEWYLDAMSFVAPMTPPRRVTTPVSAGCPFDCGACPSHQQKVFLPVIPITSACNLDCPICYTINKNNGAHQMSTEDLERILGHLVADHDEIDIVNFTGGEPTLHPRLPEFLEMCRAAGIRRLTISTNGLRLRDEAYVRKLAALDARIVLSLDTFRPETDRVLLGANTVKTKLDVLALLEKHDVATTILPAVAMGVNDDEVGALLELVLARPHIRSLELHTMTFTGQGGVGFQRTARITIPDLHRRIEAATGGRIDWRDFVPSPLAHPHCYSICYVLCLDGGGYVPFARLASRATLFELLGDSLYIEPREPLEQVFRDIIDDLWASPDRIPESARVLATIKRLLNDLFPSNRRLSILERQKISERAVKAVYIHSHMDEENFDVARVMKCPVGVPQENGGNIPTCSYNVLYREKDPRFADAGMLHRMTVTRPGARPEPV
;
A
#
# COMPACT_ATOMS: atom_id res chain seq x y z
N MET A 1 -28.26 -45.20 -47.79
CA MET A 1 -28.32 -43.80 -47.33
C MET A 1 -27.14 -43.59 -46.36
N HIS A 2 -26.07 -43.03 -46.84
CA HIS A 2 -24.91 -42.72 -45.98
C HIS A 2 -25.13 -41.31 -45.44
N ASP A 3 -25.20 -41.23 -44.12
CA ASP A 3 -25.20 -39.93 -43.41
C ASP A 3 -23.92 -39.18 -43.71
N ALA A 4 -24.09 -37.95 -44.15
CA ALA A 4 -23.01 -37.01 -44.39
C ALA A 4 -22.29 -36.73 -43.07
N ALA A 5 -21.01 -37.07 -43.00
CA ALA A 5 -20.15 -36.71 -41.91
C ALA A 5 -20.15 -35.17 -41.76
N SER A 6 -20.64 -34.69 -40.64
CA SER A 6 -20.46 -33.30 -40.22
C SER A 6 -18.95 -32.99 -40.15
N GLY A 7 -18.54 -31.99 -40.91
CA GLY A 7 -17.15 -31.52 -40.90
C GLY A 7 -16.71 -31.16 -39.47
N PRO A 8 -15.40 -31.06 -39.22
CA PRO A 8 -14.89 -30.68 -37.88
C PRO A 8 -15.51 -29.33 -37.49
N PRO A 9 -15.86 -29.15 -36.20
CA PRO A 9 -16.50 -27.92 -35.76
C PRO A 9 -15.59 -26.73 -36.10
N GLU A 10 -16.20 -25.70 -36.64
CA GLU A 10 -15.55 -24.45 -37.01
C GLU A 10 -14.78 -23.91 -35.76
N ARG A 11 -13.50 -23.74 -35.90
CA ARG A 11 -12.67 -23.17 -34.78
C ARG A 11 -13.09 -21.72 -34.60
N THR A 12 -13.84 -21.46 -33.55
CA THR A 12 -14.10 -20.10 -33.11
C THR A 12 -12.81 -19.54 -32.51
N PHE A 13 -12.26 -18.49 -33.11
CA PHE A 13 -11.16 -17.74 -32.51
C PHE A 13 -11.65 -17.07 -31.24
N THR A 14 -10.98 -17.32 -30.12
CA THR A 14 -11.26 -16.61 -28.88
C THR A 14 -10.69 -15.20 -28.95
N SER A 15 -11.44 -14.22 -28.51
CA SER A 15 -11.03 -12.79 -28.48
C SER A 15 -10.05 -12.46 -27.35
N HIS A 16 -9.33 -13.45 -26.80
CA HIS A 16 -8.40 -13.26 -25.69
C HIS A 16 -7.15 -14.11 -25.84
N VAL A 17 -6.06 -13.65 -25.24
CA VAL A 17 -4.81 -14.41 -25.09
C VAL A 17 -4.76 -15.02 -23.69
N TYR A 18 -4.62 -16.33 -23.60
CA TYR A 18 -4.36 -17.01 -22.35
C TYR A 18 -2.88 -16.78 -21.94
N TYR A 19 -2.68 -16.19 -20.76
CA TYR A 19 -1.34 -15.92 -20.22
C TYR A 19 -0.89 -16.96 -19.21
N GLY A 20 -1.76 -17.38 -18.28
CA GLY A 20 -1.39 -18.31 -17.25
C GLY A 20 -2.55 -18.64 -16.28
N LEU A 21 -2.20 -19.34 -15.20
CA LEU A 21 -3.11 -19.71 -14.12
C LEU A 21 -2.60 -19.16 -12.80
N THR A 22 -3.52 -18.73 -11.93
CA THR A 22 -3.28 -18.48 -10.52
C THR A 22 -4.42 -19.08 -9.68
N LYS A 23 -4.21 -19.19 -8.36
CA LYS A 23 -5.30 -19.48 -7.43
C LYS A 23 -5.91 -18.17 -6.92
N SER A 24 -7.23 -18.13 -6.90
CA SER A 24 -8.02 -16.97 -6.48
C SER A 24 -9.12 -17.42 -5.50
N LEU A 25 -10.03 -16.50 -5.16
CA LEU A 25 -11.24 -16.81 -4.38
C LEU A 25 -12.48 -16.62 -5.23
N CYS A 26 -13.51 -17.38 -4.92
CA CYS A 26 -14.86 -17.04 -5.36
C CYS A 26 -15.28 -15.74 -4.67
N GLY A 27 -15.71 -14.74 -5.43
CA GLY A 27 -16.17 -13.44 -4.91
C GLY A 27 -17.41 -13.51 -4.00
N VAL A 28 -18.10 -14.68 -3.95
CA VAL A 28 -19.31 -14.88 -3.14
C VAL A 28 -19.02 -15.71 -1.89
N CYS A 29 -18.55 -16.97 -2.05
CA CYS A 29 -18.34 -17.88 -0.91
C CYS A 29 -16.91 -17.90 -0.39
N LYS A 30 -15.99 -17.16 -1.00
CA LYS A 30 -14.56 -17.10 -0.63
C LYS A 30 -13.84 -18.46 -0.66
N SER A 31 -14.42 -19.50 -1.32
CA SER A 31 -13.70 -20.76 -1.56
C SER A 31 -12.59 -20.56 -2.59
N ALA A 32 -11.51 -21.31 -2.49
CA ALA A 32 -10.42 -21.28 -3.46
C ALA A 32 -10.91 -21.80 -4.82
N VAL A 33 -10.57 -21.07 -5.87
CA VAL A 33 -10.86 -21.41 -7.27
C VAL A 33 -9.64 -21.11 -8.14
N ASP A 34 -9.48 -21.85 -9.23
CA ASP A 34 -8.48 -21.50 -10.22
C ASP A 34 -8.95 -20.31 -11.05
N ALA A 35 -8.04 -19.40 -11.34
CA ALA A 35 -8.28 -18.23 -12.17
C ALA A 35 -7.34 -18.26 -13.39
N LYS A 36 -7.94 -18.21 -14.59
CA LYS A 36 -7.18 -17.99 -15.82
C LYS A 36 -6.84 -16.51 -15.92
N VAL A 37 -5.57 -16.22 -16.12
CA VAL A 37 -5.09 -14.87 -16.46
C VAL A 37 -5.24 -14.71 -17.97
N GLN A 38 -6.04 -13.76 -18.40
CA GLN A 38 -6.36 -13.52 -19.80
C GLN A 38 -6.07 -12.07 -20.17
N PHE A 39 -5.47 -11.88 -21.34
CA PHE A 39 -5.34 -10.58 -21.98
C PHE A 39 -6.49 -10.39 -22.96
N VAL A 40 -7.25 -9.32 -22.76
CA VAL A 40 -8.38 -8.93 -23.61
C VAL A 40 -8.21 -7.46 -23.95
N ASP A 41 -8.01 -7.19 -25.23
CA ASP A 41 -7.54 -5.89 -25.70
C ASP A 41 -6.25 -5.50 -24.95
N ASP A 42 -6.18 -4.30 -24.34
CA ASP A 42 -5.03 -3.89 -23.50
C ASP A 42 -5.26 -4.13 -22.00
N SER A 43 -6.17 -5.03 -21.63
CA SER A 43 -6.51 -5.27 -20.21
C SER A 43 -6.26 -6.69 -19.78
N VAL A 44 -5.92 -6.87 -18.51
CA VAL A 44 -5.66 -8.17 -17.88
C VAL A 44 -6.84 -8.54 -16.98
N TRP A 45 -7.34 -9.74 -17.14
CA TRP A 45 -8.53 -10.25 -16.45
C TRP A 45 -8.25 -11.57 -15.75
N PHE A 46 -8.87 -11.76 -14.58
CA PHE A 46 -9.07 -13.09 -14.02
C PHE A 46 -10.43 -13.62 -14.47
N ASP A 47 -10.40 -14.80 -15.07
CA ASP A 47 -11.57 -15.58 -15.49
C ASP A 47 -11.61 -16.84 -14.62
N LYS A 48 -12.66 -16.99 -13.81
CA LYS A 48 -12.78 -18.02 -12.77
C LYS A 48 -14.15 -18.68 -12.80
N PHE A 49 -14.19 -19.92 -12.35
CA PHE A 49 -15.42 -20.68 -12.20
C PHE A 49 -15.53 -21.26 -10.79
N CYS A 50 -16.65 -20.97 -10.13
CA CYS A 50 -17.01 -21.58 -8.87
C CYS A 50 -18.15 -22.60 -9.10
N PRO A 51 -18.05 -23.85 -8.65
CA PRO A 51 -19.11 -24.84 -8.82
C PRO A 51 -20.46 -24.40 -8.25
N SER A 52 -20.47 -23.63 -7.16
CA SER A 52 -21.67 -23.14 -6.50
C SER A 52 -22.19 -21.79 -7.02
N HIS A 53 -21.33 -20.94 -7.64
CA HIS A 53 -21.67 -19.55 -8.00
C HIS A 53 -21.39 -19.23 -9.45
N GLY A 54 -20.97 -20.22 -10.26
CA GLY A 54 -20.78 -20.08 -11.70
C GLY A 54 -19.55 -19.26 -12.08
N HIS A 55 -19.64 -18.72 -13.29
CA HIS A 55 -18.57 -17.96 -13.93
C HIS A 55 -18.44 -16.55 -13.34
N GLN A 56 -17.21 -16.12 -13.11
CA GLN A 56 -16.86 -14.81 -12.57
C GLN A 56 -15.66 -14.25 -13.33
N ARG A 57 -15.69 -12.96 -13.61
CA ARG A 57 -14.62 -12.26 -14.31
C ARG A 57 -14.36 -10.92 -13.66
N VAL A 58 -13.08 -10.58 -13.46
CA VAL A 58 -12.66 -9.30 -12.84
C VAL A 58 -11.41 -8.77 -13.53
N ILE A 59 -11.37 -7.45 -13.75
CA ILE A 59 -10.17 -6.77 -14.23
C ILE A 59 -9.14 -6.68 -13.10
N VAL A 60 -7.87 -6.95 -13.42
CA VAL A 60 -6.74 -6.84 -12.48
C VAL A 60 -5.71 -5.81 -12.91
N ALA A 61 -5.64 -5.49 -14.21
CA ALA A 61 -4.85 -4.37 -14.72
C ALA A 61 -5.46 -3.85 -16.03
N SER A 62 -5.45 -2.56 -16.22
CA SER A 62 -5.92 -1.86 -17.42
C SER A 62 -4.81 -1.56 -18.42
N SER A 63 -3.67 -2.27 -18.33
CA SER A 63 -2.60 -2.30 -19.31
C SER A 63 -1.84 -3.62 -19.27
N VAL A 64 -1.76 -4.29 -20.41
CA VAL A 64 -0.96 -5.51 -20.60
C VAL A 64 0.53 -5.17 -20.62
N GLU A 65 0.92 -4.06 -21.27
CA GLU A 65 2.32 -3.62 -21.32
C GLU A 65 2.89 -3.44 -19.90
N TRP A 66 2.21 -2.68 -19.05
CA TRP A 66 2.62 -2.48 -17.66
C TRP A 66 2.65 -3.79 -16.87
N TYR A 67 1.65 -4.67 -17.06
CA TYR A 67 1.55 -5.93 -16.35
C TYR A 67 2.77 -6.84 -16.62
N LEU A 68 3.20 -6.92 -17.89
CA LEU A 68 4.35 -7.70 -18.32
C LEU A 68 5.68 -7.04 -17.89
N ASP A 69 5.77 -5.71 -18.02
CA ASP A 69 6.95 -4.96 -17.59
C ASP A 69 7.20 -5.13 -16.07
N ALA A 70 6.18 -4.99 -15.25
CA ALA A 70 6.30 -5.20 -13.81
C ALA A 70 6.82 -6.62 -13.47
N MET A 71 6.37 -7.64 -14.20
CA MET A 71 6.82 -9.03 -14.02
C MET A 71 8.26 -9.26 -14.47
N SER A 72 8.87 -8.37 -15.24
CA SER A 72 10.28 -8.46 -15.64
C SER A 72 11.26 -8.20 -14.48
N PHE A 73 10.79 -7.52 -13.43
CA PHE A 73 11.57 -7.26 -12.22
C PHE A 73 11.48 -8.46 -11.26
N VAL A 74 12.59 -9.14 -11.09
CA VAL A 74 12.68 -10.32 -10.22
C VAL A 74 13.63 -10.04 -9.07
N ALA A 75 13.11 -10.18 -7.84
CA ALA A 75 13.94 -10.10 -6.64
C ALA A 75 13.92 -11.42 -5.88
N PRO A 76 15.00 -11.78 -5.18
CA PRO A 76 14.99 -12.89 -4.27
C PRO A 76 14.04 -12.60 -3.10
N MET A 77 13.26 -13.61 -2.72
CA MET A 77 12.39 -13.57 -1.56
C MET A 77 13.12 -14.10 -0.32
N THR A 78 12.81 -13.56 0.83
CA THR A 78 13.36 -13.98 2.12
C THR A 78 12.23 -14.59 2.96
N PRO A 79 12.09 -15.92 3.02
CA PRO A 79 11.04 -16.56 3.81
C PRO A 79 11.13 -16.24 5.30
N PRO A 80 10.04 -16.39 6.05
CA PRO A 80 10.06 -16.29 7.51
C PRO A 80 11.06 -17.26 8.13
N ARG A 81 11.80 -16.83 9.16
CA ARG A 81 12.78 -17.68 9.87
C ARG A 81 12.13 -18.83 10.64
N ARG A 82 10.95 -18.58 11.21
CA ARG A 82 10.22 -19.56 12.01
C ARG A 82 8.88 -19.84 11.37
N VAL A 83 8.54 -21.12 11.34
CA VAL A 83 7.21 -21.57 10.95
C VAL A 83 6.36 -21.69 12.22
N THR A 84 5.31 -20.86 12.33
CA THR A 84 4.40 -20.84 13.48
C THR A 84 3.01 -21.37 13.14
N THR A 85 2.70 -21.53 11.87
CA THR A 85 1.38 -21.95 11.39
C THR A 85 1.52 -23.24 10.56
N PRO A 86 0.95 -24.38 11.01
CA PRO A 86 0.92 -25.60 10.24
C PRO A 86 0.00 -25.45 9.02
N VAL A 87 0.28 -26.20 7.97
CA VAL A 87 -0.56 -26.25 6.77
C VAL A 87 -1.55 -27.39 6.89
N SER A 88 -2.85 -27.10 6.78
CA SER A 88 -3.95 -28.08 6.75
C SER A 88 -4.90 -27.86 5.59
N ALA A 89 -5.37 -26.64 5.35
CA ALA A 89 -6.27 -26.27 4.26
C ALA A 89 -5.53 -25.64 3.07
N GLY A 90 -4.28 -25.27 3.25
CA GLY A 90 -3.44 -24.62 2.26
C GLY A 90 -3.68 -23.11 2.16
N CYS A 91 -2.87 -22.43 1.33
CA CYS A 91 -2.99 -21.00 1.11
C CYS A 91 -4.28 -20.68 0.34
N PRO A 92 -5.07 -19.65 0.76
CA PRO A 92 -4.79 -18.65 1.79
C PRO A 92 -5.47 -18.92 3.15
N PHE A 93 -5.86 -20.15 3.45
CA PHE A 93 -6.67 -20.47 4.62
C PHE A 93 -5.83 -20.79 5.89
N ASP A 94 -4.56 -21.10 5.73
CA ASP A 94 -3.60 -21.29 6.81
C ASP A 94 -2.58 -20.15 6.85
N CYS A 95 -3.06 -18.89 6.76
CA CYS A 95 -2.18 -17.72 6.78
C CYS A 95 -1.57 -17.48 8.17
N GLY A 96 -0.30 -17.14 8.13
CA GLY A 96 0.60 -16.91 9.25
C GLY A 96 2.03 -17.06 8.75
N ALA A 97 2.99 -17.33 9.63
CA ALA A 97 4.32 -17.76 9.23
C ALA A 97 4.26 -19.25 8.85
N CYS A 98 3.67 -19.56 7.70
CA CYS A 98 3.51 -20.93 7.19
C CYS A 98 4.63 -21.27 6.19
N PRO A 99 4.88 -22.58 5.92
CA PRO A 99 5.93 -23.01 4.99
C PRO A 99 5.75 -22.52 3.54
N SER A 100 4.53 -22.18 3.16
CA SER A 100 4.25 -21.68 1.79
C SER A 100 4.52 -20.17 1.63
N HIS A 101 4.74 -19.45 2.73
CA HIS A 101 5.01 -18.01 2.67
C HIS A 101 6.45 -17.75 2.25
N GLN A 102 6.64 -16.92 1.21
CA GLN A 102 7.93 -16.71 0.54
C GLN A 102 8.65 -15.46 1.00
N GLN A 103 7.98 -14.58 1.77
CA GLN A 103 8.54 -13.32 2.19
C GLN A 103 8.33 -13.08 3.69
N LYS A 104 9.39 -12.68 4.43
CA LYS A 104 9.24 -12.21 5.81
C LYS A 104 8.45 -10.90 5.85
N VAL A 105 7.92 -10.56 7.01
CA VAL A 105 7.20 -9.30 7.20
C VAL A 105 8.20 -8.16 7.34
N PHE A 106 8.10 -7.16 6.46
CA PHE A 106 8.88 -5.92 6.53
C PHE A 106 8.07 -4.77 7.11
N LEU A 107 6.75 -4.80 6.96
CA LEU A 107 5.83 -3.81 7.53
C LEU A 107 4.79 -4.51 8.40
N PRO A 108 5.06 -4.65 9.71
CA PRO A 108 4.05 -5.05 10.67
C PRO A 108 2.97 -3.96 10.79
N VAL A 109 1.71 -4.35 10.57
CA VAL A 109 0.53 -3.49 10.72
C VAL A 109 -0.21 -3.94 11.98
N ILE A 110 -0.16 -3.14 13.04
CA ILE A 110 -0.62 -3.52 14.38
C ILE A 110 -1.94 -2.80 14.70
N PRO A 111 -3.10 -3.50 14.63
CA PRO A 111 -4.38 -2.92 14.99
C PRO A 111 -4.56 -2.91 16.51
N ILE A 112 -4.46 -1.74 17.13
CA ILE A 112 -4.44 -1.58 18.59
C ILE A 112 -5.79 -1.31 19.24
N THR A 113 -6.83 -0.95 18.46
CA THR A 113 -8.18 -0.68 18.99
C THR A 113 -9.26 -0.95 17.96
N SER A 114 -10.45 -1.33 18.40
CA SER A 114 -11.67 -1.36 17.58
C SER A 114 -12.46 -0.04 17.61
N ALA A 115 -12.07 0.93 18.46
CA ALA A 115 -12.70 2.24 18.48
C ALA A 115 -12.38 3.03 17.21
N CYS A 116 -13.40 3.69 16.66
CA CYS A 116 -13.24 4.67 15.59
C CYS A 116 -14.27 5.79 15.75
N ASN A 117 -13.89 7.01 15.45
CA ASN A 117 -14.77 8.18 15.46
C ASN A 117 -15.34 8.52 14.07
N LEU A 118 -15.16 7.63 13.09
CA LEU A 118 -15.79 7.64 11.76
C LEU A 118 -16.36 6.26 11.44
N ASP A 119 -17.32 6.24 10.50
CA ASP A 119 -17.89 5.02 9.94
C ASP A 119 -17.88 5.09 8.39
N CYS A 120 -16.66 5.09 7.85
CA CYS A 120 -16.39 5.41 6.45
C CYS A 120 -16.98 4.37 5.49
N PRO A 121 -17.86 4.74 4.55
CA PRO A 121 -18.34 3.83 3.50
C PRO A 121 -17.22 3.17 2.68
N ILE A 122 -16.09 3.86 2.47
CA ILE A 122 -14.95 3.33 1.71
C ILE A 122 -14.03 2.41 2.53
N CYS A 123 -14.27 2.24 3.84
CA CYS A 123 -13.38 1.48 4.71
C CYS A 123 -13.22 0.03 4.24
N TYR A 124 -11.99 -0.38 3.89
CA TYR A 124 -11.70 -1.73 3.45
C TYR A 124 -11.61 -2.74 4.60
N THR A 125 -11.81 -2.28 5.83
CA THR A 125 -11.89 -3.13 7.00
C THR A 125 -13.30 -3.16 7.58
N ILE A 126 -13.65 -4.28 8.22
CA ILE A 126 -14.82 -4.34 9.10
C ILE A 126 -14.37 -3.86 10.47
N ASN A 127 -15.09 -2.89 11.03
CA ASN A 127 -14.80 -2.40 12.36
C ASN A 127 -16.09 -2.08 13.12
N LYS A 128 -16.18 -2.51 14.38
CA LYS A 128 -17.37 -2.32 15.22
C LYS A 128 -17.59 -0.88 15.64
N ASN A 129 -16.54 -0.08 15.68
CA ASN A 129 -16.50 1.29 16.21
C ASN A 129 -16.93 1.42 17.69
N ASN A 130 -17.06 0.31 18.42
CA ASN A 130 -17.57 0.27 19.78
C ASN A 130 -16.48 0.36 20.85
N GLY A 131 -15.20 0.33 20.46
CA GLY A 131 -14.07 0.40 21.39
C GLY A 131 -13.93 -0.80 22.33
N ALA A 132 -14.60 -1.92 22.05
CA ALA A 132 -14.58 -3.10 22.92
C ALA A 132 -13.19 -3.73 23.03
N HIS A 133 -12.37 -3.63 21.95
CA HIS A 133 -10.99 -4.05 21.96
C HIS A 133 -10.06 -2.85 22.16
N GLN A 134 -9.20 -2.96 23.16
CA GLN A 134 -8.06 -2.05 23.42
C GLN A 134 -6.86 -2.97 23.71
N MET A 135 -5.82 -2.90 22.89
CA MET A 135 -4.61 -3.69 23.08
C MET A 135 -3.95 -3.38 24.43
N SER A 136 -3.54 -4.39 25.17
CA SER A 136 -2.75 -4.18 26.37
C SER A 136 -1.26 -4.00 26.06
N THR A 137 -0.46 -3.56 27.06
CA THR A 137 1.00 -3.51 26.91
C THR A 137 1.57 -4.91 26.77
N GLU A 138 1.02 -5.87 27.52
CA GLU A 138 1.44 -7.26 27.52
C GLU A 138 1.22 -7.92 26.14
N ASP A 139 0.13 -7.55 25.44
CA ASP A 139 -0.12 -8.02 24.08
C ASP A 139 0.93 -7.44 23.11
N LEU A 140 1.22 -6.14 23.22
CA LEU A 140 2.24 -5.52 22.39
C LEU A 140 3.64 -6.08 22.70
N GLU A 141 3.98 -6.30 23.97
CA GLU A 141 5.26 -6.93 24.36
C GLU A 141 5.43 -8.30 23.72
N ARG A 142 4.37 -9.14 23.72
CA ARG A 142 4.41 -10.46 23.06
C ARG A 142 4.64 -10.32 21.56
N ILE A 143 3.91 -9.41 20.91
CA ILE A 143 4.06 -9.15 19.48
C ILE A 143 5.49 -8.67 19.15
N LEU A 144 6.01 -7.70 19.89
CA LEU A 144 7.37 -7.18 19.70
C LEU A 144 8.44 -8.26 19.96
N GLY A 145 8.25 -9.09 20.99
CA GLY A 145 9.14 -10.22 21.28
C GLY A 145 9.24 -11.19 20.10
N HIS A 146 8.11 -11.51 19.45
CA HIS A 146 8.11 -12.35 18.25
C HIS A 146 8.75 -11.65 17.05
N LEU A 147 8.44 -10.38 16.81
CA LEU A 147 9.00 -9.63 15.69
C LEU A 147 10.52 -9.51 15.81
N VAL A 148 11.04 -9.16 16.99
CA VAL A 148 12.49 -9.06 17.23
C VAL A 148 13.19 -10.42 17.08
N ALA A 149 12.55 -11.51 17.49
CA ALA A 149 13.12 -12.86 17.33
C ALA A 149 13.16 -13.35 15.87
N ASP A 150 12.27 -12.80 14.99
CA ASP A 150 12.18 -13.19 13.58
C ASP A 150 13.04 -12.32 12.65
N HIS A 151 13.51 -11.16 13.13
CA HIS A 151 14.23 -10.17 12.32
C HIS A 151 15.53 -9.73 13.03
N ASP A 152 16.61 -9.53 12.27
CA ASP A 152 17.81 -8.90 12.78
C ASP A 152 17.58 -7.41 13.06
N GLU A 153 16.79 -6.77 12.23
CA GLU A 153 16.42 -5.37 12.31
C GLU A 153 14.99 -5.17 11.81
N ILE A 154 14.19 -4.46 12.57
CA ILE A 154 12.84 -4.03 12.16
C ILE A 154 12.92 -2.53 11.91
N ASP A 155 12.79 -2.12 10.65
CA ASP A 155 12.88 -0.69 10.31
C ASP A 155 11.62 0.08 10.69
N ILE A 156 10.44 -0.50 10.46
CA ILE A 156 9.16 0.20 10.56
C ILE A 156 8.08 -0.65 11.21
N VAL A 157 7.19 -0.01 11.96
CA VAL A 157 5.86 -0.53 12.33
C VAL A 157 4.78 0.48 11.99
N ASN A 158 3.57 0.01 11.73
CA ASN A 158 2.41 0.87 11.50
C ASN A 158 1.28 0.55 12.48
N PHE A 159 0.94 1.50 13.34
CA PHE A 159 -0.21 1.42 14.22
C PHE A 159 -1.49 1.78 13.48
N THR A 160 -2.50 0.94 13.63
CA THR A 160 -3.82 1.06 13.01
C THR A 160 -4.92 0.50 13.92
N GLY A 161 -6.09 0.20 13.39
CA GLY A 161 -7.20 -0.41 14.14
C GLY A 161 -8.53 0.05 13.56
N GLY A 162 -9.40 0.63 14.40
CA GLY A 162 -10.40 1.60 13.99
C GLY A 162 -9.69 2.94 13.75
N GLU A 163 -9.54 3.73 14.83
CA GLU A 163 -8.70 4.95 14.81
C GLU A 163 -7.64 4.86 15.93
N PRO A 164 -6.37 4.62 15.63
CA PRO A 164 -5.35 4.34 16.64
C PRO A 164 -5.10 5.51 17.60
N THR A 165 -5.33 6.75 17.17
CA THR A 165 -5.16 7.92 18.05
C THR A 165 -6.19 7.97 19.18
N LEU A 166 -7.26 7.17 19.13
CA LEU A 166 -8.22 7.03 20.22
C LEU A 166 -7.71 6.09 21.33
N HIS A 167 -6.68 5.27 21.04
CA HIS A 167 -6.10 4.41 22.06
C HIS A 167 -5.35 5.24 23.11
N PRO A 168 -5.69 5.13 24.42
CA PRO A 168 -5.12 6.02 25.46
C PRO A 168 -3.60 5.83 25.64
N ARG A 169 -3.09 4.62 25.37
CA ARG A 169 -1.68 4.25 25.55
C ARG A 169 -0.85 4.30 24.28
N LEU A 170 -1.36 4.86 23.16
CA LEU A 170 -0.59 4.94 21.91
C LEU A 170 0.81 5.57 22.10
N PRO A 171 0.99 6.69 22.84
CA PRO A 171 2.34 7.23 23.08
C PRO A 171 3.28 6.25 23.77
N GLU A 172 2.79 5.49 24.74
CA GLU A 172 3.57 4.45 25.45
C GLU A 172 3.96 3.31 24.48
N PHE A 173 3.06 2.91 23.58
CA PHE A 173 3.35 1.91 22.55
C PHE A 173 4.45 2.36 21.58
N LEU A 174 4.50 3.65 21.26
CA LEU A 174 5.60 4.21 20.46
C LEU A 174 6.93 4.12 21.22
N GLU A 175 6.94 4.42 22.52
CA GLU A 175 8.12 4.30 23.37
C GLU A 175 8.61 2.85 23.44
N MET A 176 7.71 1.88 23.62
CA MET A 176 8.03 0.46 23.62
C MET A 176 8.66 0.00 22.30
N CYS A 177 8.10 0.42 21.17
CA CYS A 177 8.68 0.12 19.85
C CYS A 177 10.06 0.75 19.67
N ARG A 178 10.25 1.99 20.14
CA ARG A 178 11.55 2.66 20.09
C ARG A 178 12.58 1.92 20.94
N ALA A 179 12.19 1.46 22.14
CA ALA A 179 13.05 0.66 23.01
C ALA A 179 13.40 -0.70 22.39
N ALA A 180 12.52 -1.26 21.57
CA ALA A 180 12.78 -2.48 20.78
C ALA A 180 13.68 -2.24 19.54
N GLY A 181 14.15 -1.00 19.30
CA GLY A 181 15.08 -0.67 18.22
C GLY A 181 14.39 -0.30 16.89
N ILE A 182 13.07 -0.17 16.85
CA ILE A 182 12.33 0.17 15.64
C ILE A 182 12.53 1.65 15.29
N ARG A 183 12.96 1.94 14.06
CA ARG A 183 13.33 3.29 13.65
C ARG A 183 12.17 4.15 13.20
N ARG A 184 11.28 3.60 12.36
CA ARG A 184 10.12 4.33 11.80
C ARG A 184 8.85 3.89 12.51
N LEU A 185 8.28 4.80 13.30
CA LEU A 185 7.04 4.58 14.04
C LEU A 185 5.91 5.32 13.32
N THR A 186 5.07 4.59 12.57
CA THR A 186 4.01 5.20 11.78
C THR A 186 2.63 4.97 12.41
N ILE A 187 1.74 5.94 12.22
CA ILE A 187 0.37 5.93 12.71
C ILE A 187 -0.55 6.23 11.53
N SER A 188 -1.34 5.24 11.10
CA SER A 188 -2.39 5.46 10.09
C SER A 188 -3.63 6.02 10.77
N THR A 189 -3.98 7.28 10.48
CA THR A 189 -5.02 8.02 11.19
C THR A 189 -5.92 8.82 10.24
N ASN A 190 -7.17 8.98 10.62
CA ASN A 190 -8.09 9.93 9.99
C ASN A 190 -7.80 11.39 10.36
N GLY A 191 -6.90 11.64 11.30
CA GLY A 191 -6.40 12.96 11.69
C GLY A 191 -7.30 13.75 12.65
N LEU A 192 -8.53 13.34 12.93
CA LEU A 192 -9.47 14.16 13.66
C LEU A 192 -9.02 14.51 15.09
N ARG A 193 -8.29 13.62 15.77
CA ARG A 193 -7.72 13.89 17.08
C ARG A 193 -6.50 14.81 17.03
N LEU A 194 -5.82 14.89 15.89
CA LEU A 194 -4.63 15.74 15.70
C LEU A 194 -4.95 17.25 15.65
N ARG A 195 -6.23 17.65 15.83
CA ARG A 195 -6.62 19.04 16.11
C ARG A 195 -6.08 19.52 17.47
N ASP A 196 -5.82 18.59 18.38
CA ASP A 196 -5.18 18.90 19.66
C ASP A 196 -3.67 19.10 19.45
N GLU A 197 -3.23 20.33 19.43
CA GLU A 197 -1.82 20.70 19.24
C GLU A 197 -0.92 20.11 20.34
N ALA A 198 -1.40 19.98 21.58
CA ALA A 198 -0.63 19.39 22.67
C ALA A 198 -0.36 17.90 22.38
N TYR A 199 -1.35 17.20 21.79
CA TYR A 199 -1.18 15.82 21.36
C TYR A 199 -0.20 15.70 20.17
N VAL A 200 -0.29 16.60 19.18
CA VAL A 200 0.67 16.65 18.07
C VAL A 200 2.10 16.87 18.58
N ARG A 201 2.32 17.79 19.52
CA ARG A 201 3.64 18.02 20.14
C ARG A 201 4.17 16.75 20.84
N LYS A 202 3.29 16.01 21.53
CA LYS A 202 3.68 14.74 22.17
C LYS A 202 4.12 13.71 21.14
N LEU A 203 3.40 13.54 20.03
CA LEU A 203 3.77 12.63 18.95
C LEU A 203 5.05 13.08 18.24
N ALA A 204 5.23 14.37 18.01
CA ALA A 204 6.46 14.93 17.43
C ALA A 204 7.69 14.65 18.32
N ALA A 205 7.57 14.79 19.63
CA ALA A 205 8.65 14.49 20.59
C ALA A 205 9.07 13.01 20.58
N LEU A 206 8.15 12.10 20.20
CA LEU A 206 8.41 10.68 20.03
C LEU A 206 8.93 10.32 18.63
N ASP A 207 9.15 11.32 17.76
CA ASP A 207 9.52 11.12 16.35
C ASP A 207 8.54 10.19 15.61
N ALA A 208 7.24 10.31 15.93
CA ALA A 208 6.19 9.58 15.28
C ALA A 208 5.93 10.15 13.87
N ARG A 209 5.62 9.27 12.93
CA ARG A 209 5.27 9.63 11.55
C ARG A 209 3.78 9.45 11.33
N ILE A 210 3.14 10.39 10.69
CA ILE A 210 1.70 10.36 10.45
C ILE A 210 1.43 9.90 9.02
N VAL A 211 0.60 8.87 8.88
CA VAL A 211 -0.02 8.47 7.63
C VAL A 211 -1.46 8.98 7.67
N LEU A 212 -1.67 10.14 7.05
CA LEU A 212 -2.95 10.86 7.10
C LEU A 212 -3.84 10.43 5.94
N SER A 213 -5.02 9.89 6.24
CA SER A 213 -6.06 9.67 5.23
C SER A 213 -6.62 11.03 4.79
N LEU A 214 -6.23 11.49 3.61
CA LEU A 214 -6.79 12.66 2.94
C LEU A 214 -7.19 12.25 1.52
N ASP A 215 -8.48 11.94 1.34
CA ASP A 215 -8.97 11.30 0.13
C ASP A 215 -9.40 12.30 -0.94
N THR A 216 -9.75 13.53 -0.54
CA THR A 216 -10.33 14.55 -1.42
C THR A 216 -10.20 15.95 -0.78
N PHE A 217 -10.28 16.97 -1.62
CA PHE A 217 -10.43 18.39 -1.19
C PHE A 217 -11.87 18.86 -1.28
N ARG A 218 -12.81 18.05 -1.78
CA ARG A 218 -14.23 18.39 -1.96
C ARG A 218 -15.07 17.89 -0.80
N PRO A 219 -15.79 18.78 -0.08
CA PRO A 219 -16.64 18.39 1.05
C PRO A 219 -17.75 17.40 0.70
N GLU A 220 -18.30 17.47 -0.49
CA GLU A 220 -19.33 16.54 -0.98
C GLU A 220 -18.76 15.15 -1.24
N THR A 221 -17.58 15.05 -1.86
CA THR A 221 -16.87 13.80 -2.09
C THR A 221 -16.42 13.16 -0.78
N ASP A 222 -15.98 13.97 0.19
CA ASP A 222 -15.60 13.50 1.52
C ASP A 222 -16.79 12.84 2.25
N ARG A 223 -18.01 13.39 2.10
CA ARG A 223 -19.22 12.75 2.63
C ARG A 223 -19.53 11.41 1.97
N VAL A 224 -19.28 11.28 0.66
CA VAL A 224 -19.47 10.01 -0.05
C VAL A 224 -18.49 8.96 0.43
N LEU A 225 -17.21 9.32 0.59
CA LEU A 225 -16.14 8.41 0.96
C LEU A 225 -16.13 8.07 2.46
N LEU A 226 -16.30 9.09 3.31
CA LEU A 226 -16.11 8.96 4.77
C LEU A 226 -17.40 9.05 5.59
N GLY A 227 -18.53 9.37 4.97
CA GLY A 227 -19.78 9.62 5.68
C GLY A 227 -19.80 10.96 6.46
N ALA A 228 -18.75 11.77 6.33
CA ALA A 228 -18.57 13.02 7.05
C ALA A 228 -17.82 14.05 6.21
N ASN A 229 -17.92 15.34 6.57
CA ASN A 229 -17.08 16.39 5.98
C ASN A 229 -15.91 16.69 6.92
N THR A 230 -14.74 16.20 6.60
CA THR A 230 -13.51 16.32 7.39
C THR A 230 -12.43 17.17 6.72
N VAL A 231 -12.66 17.62 5.47
CA VAL A 231 -11.67 18.31 4.64
C VAL A 231 -11.00 19.46 5.36
N LYS A 232 -11.80 20.42 5.86
CA LYS A 232 -11.23 21.58 6.58
C LYS A 232 -10.40 21.14 7.79
N THR A 233 -10.89 20.19 8.57
CA THR A 233 -10.19 19.67 9.75
C THR A 233 -8.84 19.05 9.36
N LYS A 234 -8.80 18.26 8.30
CA LYS A 234 -7.56 17.61 7.84
C LYS A 234 -6.55 18.62 7.30
N LEU A 235 -7.00 19.68 6.62
CA LEU A 235 -6.13 20.77 6.17
C LEU A 235 -5.57 21.59 7.35
N ASP A 236 -6.38 21.88 8.37
CA ASP A 236 -5.93 22.52 9.61
C ASP A 236 -4.91 21.64 10.35
N VAL A 237 -5.13 20.32 10.38
CA VAL A 237 -4.19 19.33 10.94
C VAL A 237 -2.87 19.30 10.16
N LEU A 238 -2.90 19.35 8.83
CA LEU A 238 -1.68 19.44 8.04
C LEU A 238 -0.84 20.67 8.39
N ALA A 239 -1.48 21.82 8.65
CA ALA A 239 -0.77 23.02 9.09
C ALA A 239 -0.12 22.83 10.49
N LEU A 240 -0.77 22.10 11.41
CA LEU A 240 -0.17 21.75 12.71
C LEU A 240 1.00 20.78 12.56
N LEU A 241 0.88 19.77 11.69
CA LEU A 241 1.96 18.82 11.40
C LEU A 241 3.17 19.54 10.78
N GLU A 242 2.95 20.49 9.89
CA GLU A 242 3.99 21.35 9.32
C GLU A 242 4.68 22.20 10.39
N LYS A 243 3.89 22.87 11.24
CA LYS A 243 4.40 23.70 12.35
C LYS A 243 5.34 22.94 13.29
N HIS A 244 5.08 21.66 13.51
CA HIS A 244 5.87 20.80 14.39
C HIS A 244 6.83 19.88 13.64
N ASP A 245 7.00 20.07 12.32
CA ASP A 245 7.87 19.28 11.42
C ASP A 245 7.65 17.76 11.54
N VAL A 246 6.39 17.34 11.68
CA VAL A 246 6.03 15.92 11.77
C VAL A 246 6.04 15.32 10.37
N ALA A 247 6.88 14.30 10.18
CA ALA A 247 6.96 13.56 8.91
C ALA A 247 5.59 12.96 8.57
N THR A 248 5.05 13.33 7.41
CA THR A 248 3.68 12.98 7.01
C THR A 248 3.67 12.25 5.67
N THR A 249 2.87 11.21 5.55
CA THR A 249 2.45 10.57 4.30
C THR A 249 0.98 10.91 4.07
N ILE A 250 0.62 11.30 2.86
CA ILE A 250 -0.78 11.44 2.44
C ILE A 250 -1.21 10.12 1.84
N LEU A 251 -2.27 9.53 2.39
CA LEU A 251 -2.79 8.24 1.96
C LEU A 251 -4.27 8.37 1.58
N PRO A 252 -4.60 8.63 0.30
CA PRO A 252 -5.96 8.55 -0.21
C PRO A 252 -6.32 7.15 -0.67
N ALA A 253 -7.55 6.73 -0.40
CA ALA A 253 -8.19 5.65 -1.13
C ALA A 253 -8.85 6.25 -2.38
N VAL A 254 -8.43 5.78 -3.56
CA VAL A 254 -8.89 6.33 -4.84
C VAL A 254 -9.95 5.44 -5.46
N ALA A 255 -11.14 6.01 -5.68
CA ALA A 255 -12.29 5.36 -6.27
C ALA A 255 -12.58 5.97 -7.67
N MET A 256 -12.71 5.12 -8.69
CA MET A 256 -12.98 5.50 -10.07
C MET A 256 -14.26 6.34 -10.18
N GLY A 257 -14.15 7.51 -10.79
CA GLY A 257 -15.28 8.44 -11.01
C GLY A 257 -15.74 9.16 -9.73
N VAL A 258 -15.01 9.08 -8.62
CA VAL A 258 -15.36 9.73 -7.35
C VAL A 258 -14.32 10.79 -6.95
N ASN A 259 -13.05 10.40 -6.83
CA ASN A 259 -11.93 11.29 -6.47
C ASN A 259 -10.67 11.02 -7.29
N ASP A 260 -10.73 10.19 -8.31
CA ASP A 260 -9.59 9.86 -9.17
C ASP A 260 -9.12 11.05 -10.05
N ASP A 261 -9.95 12.06 -10.20
CA ASP A 261 -9.61 13.33 -10.83
C ASP A 261 -8.79 14.27 -9.92
N GLU A 262 -8.74 14.01 -8.60
CA GLU A 262 -7.98 14.82 -7.64
C GLU A 262 -6.53 14.33 -7.40
N VAL A 263 -6.11 13.24 -8.06
CA VAL A 263 -4.76 12.67 -7.91
C VAL A 263 -3.65 13.71 -8.17
N GLY A 264 -3.85 14.58 -9.17
CA GLY A 264 -2.92 15.69 -9.46
C GLY A 264 -2.81 16.69 -8.32
N ALA A 265 -3.92 17.13 -7.75
CA ALA A 265 -3.95 18.07 -6.64
C ALA A 265 -3.30 17.50 -5.37
N LEU A 266 -3.51 16.20 -5.11
CA LEU A 266 -2.85 15.48 -4.01
C LEU A 266 -1.34 15.40 -4.21
N LEU A 267 -0.89 15.14 -5.44
CA LEU A 267 0.53 15.14 -5.78
C LEU A 267 1.16 16.53 -5.60
N GLU A 268 0.50 17.58 -6.09
CA GLU A 268 0.95 18.97 -5.91
C GLU A 268 1.08 19.34 -4.43
N LEU A 269 0.10 18.98 -3.60
CA LEU A 269 0.16 19.18 -2.15
C LEU A 269 1.41 18.54 -1.55
N VAL A 270 1.72 17.30 -1.93
CA VAL A 270 2.90 16.57 -1.44
C VAL A 270 4.18 17.23 -1.90
N LEU A 271 4.29 17.61 -3.17
CA LEU A 271 5.49 18.22 -3.72
C LEU A 271 5.77 19.62 -3.15
N ALA A 272 4.72 20.37 -2.81
CA ALA A 272 4.84 21.73 -2.29
C ALA A 272 5.28 21.81 -0.81
N ARG A 273 5.08 20.77 0.00
CA ARG A 273 5.27 20.84 1.46
C ARG A 273 6.42 19.95 1.95
N PRO A 274 7.51 20.51 2.51
CA PRO A 274 8.69 19.74 2.93
C PRO A 274 8.42 18.67 3.98
N HIS A 275 7.46 18.87 4.91
CA HIS A 275 7.13 17.90 5.95
C HIS A 275 6.33 16.69 5.43
N ILE A 276 5.69 16.81 4.24
CA ILE A 276 5.04 15.68 3.59
C ILE A 276 6.08 14.90 2.79
N ARG A 277 6.34 13.66 3.16
CA ARG A 277 7.43 12.82 2.63
C ARG A 277 7.01 11.98 1.45
N SER A 278 5.74 11.57 1.42
CA SER A 278 5.23 10.67 0.38
C SER A 278 3.74 10.85 0.13
N LEU A 279 3.33 10.44 -1.08
CA LEU A 279 1.95 10.17 -1.47
C LEU A 279 1.80 8.67 -1.63
N GLU A 280 0.83 8.05 -0.95
CA GLU A 280 0.53 6.63 -1.08
C GLU A 280 -0.91 6.45 -1.58
N LEU A 281 -1.07 6.29 -2.89
CA LEU A 281 -2.36 6.09 -3.55
C LEU A 281 -2.80 4.64 -3.39
N HIS A 282 -3.86 4.39 -2.63
CA HIS A 282 -4.47 3.07 -2.54
C HIS A 282 -5.60 2.96 -3.55
N THR A 283 -5.56 1.95 -4.41
CA THR A 283 -6.73 1.64 -5.25
C THR A 283 -7.89 1.18 -4.35
N MET A 284 -9.10 1.67 -4.61
CA MET A 284 -10.26 1.24 -3.86
C MET A 284 -10.41 -0.28 -3.84
N THR A 285 -10.68 -0.83 -2.67
CA THR A 285 -10.81 -2.27 -2.41
C THR A 285 -12.23 -2.58 -1.97
N PHE A 286 -12.86 -3.55 -2.61
CA PHE A 286 -14.28 -3.89 -2.41
C PHE A 286 -14.49 -4.95 -1.33
N THR A 287 -13.66 -4.94 -0.30
CA THR A 287 -13.83 -5.76 0.91
C THR A 287 -14.20 -4.89 2.11
N GLY A 288 -14.63 -5.49 3.20
CA GLY A 288 -15.08 -4.74 4.37
C GLY A 288 -16.34 -3.90 4.07
N GLN A 289 -16.37 -2.64 4.54
CA GLN A 289 -17.44 -1.69 4.24
C GLN A 289 -17.35 -1.16 2.81
N GLY A 290 -16.14 -1.08 2.25
CA GLY A 290 -15.89 -0.52 0.92
C GLY A 290 -16.60 -1.22 -0.24
N GLY A 291 -17.04 -2.47 -0.06
CA GLY A 291 -17.78 -3.19 -1.07
C GLY A 291 -19.30 -2.94 -1.12
N VAL A 292 -19.85 -2.18 -0.17
CA VAL A 292 -21.30 -2.08 0.02
C VAL A 292 -21.91 -0.91 -0.76
N GLY A 293 -21.25 0.24 -0.79
CA GLY A 293 -21.79 1.49 -1.35
C GLY A 293 -21.28 1.86 -2.73
N PHE A 294 -20.35 1.09 -3.30
CA PHE A 294 -19.68 1.43 -4.55
C PHE A 294 -19.87 0.37 -5.63
N GLN A 295 -19.86 0.80 -6.89
CA GLN A 295 -20.01 -0.11 -8.02
C GLN A 295 -18.72 -0.91 -8.26
N ARG A 296 -18.75 -2.22 -8.07
CA ARG A 296 -17.61 -3.13 -8.24
C ARG A 296 -17.07 -3.16 -9.69
N THR A 297 -17.90 -2.81 -10.67
CA THR A 297 -17.51 -2.69 -12.08
C THR A 297 -16.63 -1.48 -12.36
N ALA A 298 -16.68 -0.44 -11.51
CA ALA A 298 -15.84 0.74 -11.60
C ALA A 298 -14.51 0.55 -10.82
N ARG A 299 -13.83 -0.58 -11.05
CA ARG A 299 -12.55 -0.89 -10.40
C ARG A 299 -11.43 -0.06 -11.03
N ILE A 300 -10.70 0.68 -10.18
CA ILE A 300 -9.46 1.38 -10.55
C ILE A 300 -8.27 0.45 -10.34
N THR A 301 -7.32 0.48 -11.27
CA THR A 301 -6.11 -0.33 -11.24
C THR A 301 -4.86 0.54 -11.20
N ILE A 302 -3.68 -0.04 -10.96
CA ILE A 302 -2.41 0.72 -10.93
C ILE A 302 -2.18 1.51 -12.23
N PRO A 303 -2.34 0.93 -13.45
CA PRO A 303 -2.18 1.69 -14.69
C PRO A 303 -3.17 2.86 -14.85
N ASP A 304 -4.36 2.79 -14.26
CA ASP A 304 -5.29 3.92 -14.28
C ASP A 304 -4.72 5.11 -13.50
N LEU A 305 -4.12 4.85 -12.33
CA LEU A 305 -3.48 5.89 -11.53
C LEU A 305 -2.22 6.45 -12.20
N HIS A 306 -1.44 5.62 -12.90
CA HIS A 306 -0.34 6.13 -13.73
C HIS A 306 -0.84 7.14 -14.76
N ARG A 307 -1.92 6.83 -15.48
CA ARG A 307 -2.51 7.76 -16.46
C ARG A 307 -3.02 9.06 -15.82
N ARG A 308 -3.58 8.99 -14.59
CA ARG A 308 -3.99 10.21 -13.85
C ARG A 308 -2.78 11.07 -13.47
N ILE A 309 -1.70 10.46 -13.00
CA ILE A 309 -0.45 11.17 -12.66
C ILE A 309 0.17 11.79 -13.92
N GLU A 310 0.27 11.03 -15.00
CA GLU A 310 0.83 11.50 -16.27
C GLU A 310 0.06 12.70 -16.82
N ALA A 311 -1.27 12.61 -16.88
CA ALA A 311 -2.13 13.70 -17.32
C ALA A 311 -1.98 14.94 -16.42
N ALA A 312 -1.98 14.79 -15.11
CA ALA A 312 -1.86 15.88 -14.15
C ALA A 312 -0.49 16.56 -14.19
N THR A 313 0.56 15.83 -14.54
CA THR A 313 1.93 16.36 -14.61
C THR A 313 2.35 16.82 -16.01
N GLY A 314 1.45 16.69 -17.01
CA GLY A 314 1.77 16.98 -18.41
C GLY A 314 2.91 16.08 -18.93
N GLY A 315 2.96 14.81 -18.54
CA GLY A 315 3.96 13.83 -18.95
C GLY A 315 5.32 13.97 -18.25
N ARG A 316 5.44 14.83 -17.23
CA ARG A 316 6.66 14.93 -16.42
C ARG A 316 6.91 13.70 -15.56
N ILE A 317 5.86 12.99 -15.18
CA ILE A 317 5.91 11.68 -14.55
C ILE A 317 5.03 10.76 -15.38
N ASP A 318 5.57 9.66 -15.89
CA ASP A 318 4.82 8.63 -16.58
C ASP A 318 5.04 7.25 -15.92
N TRP A 319 4.36 6.21 -16.40
CA TRP A 319 4.45 4.90 -15.77
C TRP A 319 5.86 4.27 -15.83
N ARG A 320 6.71 4.71 -16.76
CA ARG A 320 8.10 4.24 -16.89
C ARG A 320 9.02 4.88 -15.85
N ASP A 321 8.56 5.89 -15.13
CA ASP A 321 9.26 6.44 -13.97
C ASP A 321 9.04 5.62 -12.69
N PHE A 322 8.20 4.57 -12.76
CA PHE A 322 7.88 3.68 -11.63
C PHE A 322 8.61 2.35 -11.74
N VAL A 323 8.89 1.75 -10.58
CA VAL A 323 9.38 0.39 -10.41
C VAL A 323 8.49 -0.37 -9.42
N PRO A 324 8.34 -1.69 -9.52
CA PRO A 324 7.67 -2.47 -8.48
C PRO A 324 8.52 -2.53 -7.20
N SER A 325 7.92 -2.90 -6.08
CA SER A 325 8.68 -3.17 -4.85
C SER A 325 9.40 -4.52 -4.97
N PRO A 326 10.72 -4.59 -4.69
CA PRO A 326 11.43 -5.86 -4.66
C PRO A 326 10.98 -6.79 -3.53
N LEU A 327 10.34 -6.25 -2.49
CA LEU A 327 9.86 -7.01 -1.33
C LEU A 327 8.51 -7.69 -1.54
N ALA A 328 7.75 -7.31 -2.57
CA ALA A 328 6.39 -7.77 -2.81
C ALA A 328 6.25 -8.46 -4.17
N HIS A 329 5.10 -9.05 -4.42
CA HIS A 329 4.73 -9.41 -5.78
C HIS A 329 4.68 -8.14 -6.66
N PRO A 330 5.22 -8.15 -7.89
CA PRO A 330 5.34 -6.94 -8.72
C PRO A 330 4.05 -6.15 -8.96
N HIS A 331 2.90 -6.81 -8.90
CA HIS A 331 1.59 -6.17 -9.07
C HIS A 331 0.98 -5.61 -7.76
N CYS A 332 1.73 -5.62 -6.63
CA CYS A 332 1.24 -5.03 -5.38
C CYS A 332 1.54 -3.55 -5.27
N TYR A 333 2.75 -3.15 -5.66
CA TYR A 333 3.25 -1.79 -5.55
C TYR A 333 3.84 -1.29 -6.85
N SER A 334 3.64 -0.01 -7.13
CA SER A 334 4.34 0.75 -8.16
C SER A 334 4.90 2.01 -7.50
N ILE A 335 6.21 2.24 -7.58
CA ILE A 335 6.95 3.21 -6.77
C ILE A 335 7.72 4.16 -7.67
N CYS A 336 7.48 5.46 -7.53
CA CYS A 336 8.26 6.51 -8.16
C CYS A 336 8.92 7.37 -7.08
N TYR A 337 10.21 7.62 -7.22
CA TYR A 337 10.91 8.61 -6.42
C TYR A 337 11.10 9.88 -7.23
N VAL A 338 10.86 11.03 -6.58
CA VAL A 338 10.91 12.34 -7.19
C VAL A 338 11.92 13.20 -6.43
N LEU A 339 12.97 13.65 -7.11
CA LEU A 339 13.92 14.63 -6.59
C LEU A 339 13.30 16.02 -6.69
N CYS A 340 13.07 16.66 -5.54
CA CYS A 340 12.67 18.07 -5.49
C CYS A 340 13.89 18.97 -5.68
N LEU A 341 13.81 19.90 -6.63
CA LEU A 341 14.93 20.77 -6.99
C LEU A 341 14.97 22.02 -6.11
N ASP A 342 16.17 22.50 -5.83
CA ASP A 342 16.38 23.78 -5.16
C ASP A 342 15.76 24.91 -6.00
N GLY A 343 14.94 25.75 -5.35
CA GLY A 343 14.18 26.81 -6.01
C GLY A 343 12.89 26.38 -6.68
N GLY A 344 12.43 25.14 -6.42
CA GLY A 344 11.16 24.60 -6.93
C GLY A 344 11.33 23.72 -8.19
N GLY A 345 10.27 22.98 -8.53
CA GLY A 345 10.31 21.96 -9.58
C GLY A 345 10.80 20.61 -9.05
N TYR A 346 10.76 19.61 -9.91
CA TYR A 346 11.12 18.24 -9.57
C TYR A 346 11.51 17.43 -10.80
N VAL A 347 12.22 16.33 -10.58
CA VAL A 347 12.55 15.34 -11.62
C VAL A 347 12.36 13.92 -11.07
N PRO A 348 11.72 13.00 -11.82
CA PRO A 348 11.68 11.60 -11.45
C PRO A 348 13.09 11.01 -11.39
N PHE A 349 13.38 10.26 -10.34
CA PHE A 349 14.72 9.71 -10.11
C PHE A 349 15.08 8.67 -11.19
N ALA A 350 14.09 7.98 -11.77
CA ALA A 350 14.27 7.04 -12.88
C ALA A 350 14.79 7.70 -14.17
N ARG A 351 14.75 9.03 -14.28
CA ARG A 351 15.36 9.79 -15.39
C ARG A 351 16.82 10.16 -15.12
N LEU A 352 17.25 10.04 -13.87
CA LEU A 352 18.62 10.30 -13.44
C LEU A 352 19.44 9.00 -13.37
N ALA A 353 18.84 7.93 -12.84
CA ALA A 353 19.40 6.59 -12.77
C ALA A 353 18.46 5.59 -13.47
N SER A 354 18.96 4.40 -13.81
CA SER A 354 18.11 3.39 -14.44
C SER A 354 17.05 2.83 -13.48
N ARG A 355 15.94 2.33 -14.02
CA ARG A 355 14.93 1.63 -13.23
C ARG A 355 15.50 0.38 -12.52
N ALA A 356 16.46 -0.30 -13.14
CA ALA A 356 17.18 -1.42 -12.52
C ALA A 356 17.96 -0.95 -11.29
N THR A 357 18.69 0.17 -11.40
CA THR A 357 19.40 0.78 -10.27
C THR A 357 18.47 1.17 -9.14
N LEU A 358 17.30 1.74 -9.45
CA LEU A 358 16.28 2.05 -8.44
C LEU A 358 15.75 0.80 -7.74
N PHE A 359 15.48 -0.25 -8.50
CA PHE A 359 15.03 -1.52 -7.97
C PHE A 359 16.06 -2.17 -7.04
N GLU A 360 17.36 -2.09 -7.40
CA GLU A 360 18.48 -2.54 -6.59
C GLU A 360 18.64 -1.69 -5.30
N LEU A 361 18.49 -0.36 -5.39
CA LEU A 361 18.56 0.53 -4.21
C LEU A 361 17.43 0.27 -3.20
N LEU A 362 16.27 -0.18 -3.67
CA LEU A 362 15.17 -0.61 -2.80
C LEU A 362 15.51 -1.94 -2.10
N GLY A 363 16.19 -2.87 -2.80
CA GLY A 363 16.80 -4.08 -2.27
C GLY A 363 15.95 -4.83 -1.24
N ASP A 364 16.33 -4.72 0.01
CA ASP A 364 15.70 -5.34 1.18
C ASP A 364 14.93 -4.33 2.08
N SER A 365 14.59 -3.17 1.54
CA SER A 365 13.87 -2.11 2.26
C SER A 365 12.60 -1.66 1.52
N LEU A 366 11.64 -1.09 2.27
CA LEU A 366 10.48 -0.41 1.70
C LEU A 366 10.81 0.99 1.18
N TYR A 367 12.01 1.49 1.48
CA TYR A 367 12.45 2.84 1.16
C TYR A 367 13.88 2.81 0.62
N ILE A 368 14.25 3.79 -0.21
CA ILE A 368 15.66 4.01 -0.55
C ILE A 368 16.39 4.48 0.70
N GLU A 369 17.28 3.63 1.19
CA GLU A 369 18.10 3.95 2.37
C GLU A 369 19.31 4.81 1.97
N PRO A 370 19.59 5.91 2.69
CA PRO A 370 20.75 6.77 2.42
C PRO A 370 22.06 6.13 2.96
N ARG A 371 22.42 4.98 2.35
CA ARG A 371 23.64 4.21 2.61
C ARG A 371 24.62 4.38 1.46
N GLU A 372 25.76 3.73 1.54
CA GLU A 372 26.85 3.77 0.56
C GLU A 372 26.38 3.51 -0.90
N PRO A 373 25.47 2.56 -1.21
CA PRO A 373 24.98 2.41 -2.58
C PRO A 373 24.33 3.67 -3.15
N LEU A 374 23.53 4.40 -2.35
CA LEU A 374 22.94 5.66 -2.79
C LEU A 374 23.99 6.76 -2.98
N GLU A 375 25.03 6.80 -2.14
CA GLU A 375 26.16 7.71 -2.32
C GLU A 375 26.83 7.50 -3.66
N GLN A 376 27.10 6.24 -4.04
CA GLN A 376 27.71 5.91 -5.32
C GLN A 376 26.80 6.33 -6.49
N VAL A 377 25.51 6.03 -6.43
CA VAL A 377 24.55 6.45 -7.47
C VAL A 377 24.52 7.97 -7.65
N PHE A 378 24.60 8.73 -6.56
CA PHE A 378 24.68 10.20 -6.68
C PHE A 378 25.98 10.66 -7.35
N ARG A 379 27.12 10.01 -7.11
CA ARG A 379 28.38 10.29 -7.78
C ARG A 379 28.29 9.99 -9.26
N ASP A 380 27.75 8.83 -9.62
CA ASP A 380 27.55 8.42 -11.01
C ASP A 380 26.64 9.40 -11.78
N ILE A 381 25.53 9.86 -11.15
CA ILE A 381 24.65 10.87 -11.75
C ILE A 381 25.40 12.22 -11.94
N ILE A 382 26.25 12.61 -11.00
CA ILE A 382 27.05 13.84 -11.12
C ILE A 382 27.98 13.72 -12.31
N ASP A 383 28.69 12.60 -12.47
CA ASP A 383 29.62 12.37 -13.58
C ASP A 383 28.91 12.33 -14.94
N ASP A 384 27.76 11.63 -15.00
CA ASP A 384 26.90 11.56 -16.20
C ASP A 384 26.40 12.94 -16.64
N LEU A 385 25.89 13.77 -15.71
CA LEU A 385 25.40 15.11 -16.02
C LEU A 385 26.53 16.09 -16.37
N TRP A 386 27.73 15.87 -15.84
CA TRP A 386 28.92 16.62 -16.21
C TRP A 386 29.36 16.29 -17.63
N ALA A 387 29.33 15.01 -17.99
CA ALA A 387 29.70 14.54 -19.32
C ALA A 387 28.66 14.89 -20.39
N SER A 388 27.38 14.94 -20.01
CA SER A 388 26.25 15.14 -20.94
C SER A 388 25.19 16.10 -20.33
N PRO A 389 25.48 17.44 -20.32
CA PRO A 389 24.61 18.43 -19.68
C PRO A 389 23.20 18.52 -20.28
N ASP A 390 23.04 18.16 -21.56
CA ASP A 390 21.78 18.25 -22.30
C ASP A 390 20.91 16.98 -22.16
N ARG A 391 21.36 16.00 -21.37
CA ARG A 391 20.65 14.71 -21.19
C ARG A 391 19.24 14.88 -20.63
N ILE A 392 19.03 15.84 -19.73
CA ILE A 392 17.75 16.11 -19.08
C ILE A 392 17.48 17.63 -19.03
N PRO A 393 16.21 18.06 -18.99
CA PRO A 393 15.88 19.45 -18.72
C PRO A 393 16.45 19.91 -17.38
N GLU A 394 16.85 21.16 -17.28
CA GLU A 394 17.36 21.80 -16.05
C GLU A 394 18.57 21.08 -15.41
N SER A 395 19.39 20.38 -16.18
CA SER A 395 20.51 19.57 -15.69
C SER A 395 21.46 20.31 -14.74
N ALA A 396 21.71 21.60 -14.96
CA ALA A 396 22.54 22.42 -14.08
C ALA A 396 21.93 22.55 -12.66
N ARG A 397 20.60 22.68 -12.55
CA ARG A 397 19.89 22.73 -11.26
C ARG A 397 19.86 21.35 -10.58
N VAL A 398 19.61 20.30 -11.36
CA VAL A 398 19.67 18.91 -10.88
C VAL A 398 21.06 18.62 -10.32
N LEU A 399 22.12 18.94 -11.07
CA LEU A 399 23.50 18.75 -10.66
C LEU A 399 23.82 19.51 -9.36
N ALA A 400 23.38 20.77 -9.24
CA ALA A 400 23.58 21.57 -8.02
C ALA A 400 22.85 20.92 -6.82
N THR A 401 21.59 20.49 -7.00
CA THR A 401 20.78 19.86 -5.97
C THR A 401 21.42 18.53 -5.50
N ILE A 402 21.88 17.67 -6.42
CA ILE A 402 22.49 16.38 -6.09
C ILE A 402 23.83 16.60 -5.37
N LYS A 403 24.69 17.54 -5.81
CA LYS A 403 25.95 17.88 -5.15
C LYS A 403 25.71 18.35 -3.71
N ARG A 404 24.71 19.19 -3.49
CA ARG A 404 24.32 19.63 -2.16
C ARG A 404 23.85 18.44 -1.32
N LEU A 405 22.95 17.62 -1.82
CA LEU A 405 22.43 16.43 -1.11
C LEU A 405 23.53 15.43 -0.77
N LEU A 406 24.45 15.17 -1.67
CA LEU A 406 25.61 14.31 -1.43
C LEU A 406 26.42 14.82 -0.23
N ASN A 407 26.72 16.13 -0.19
CA ASN A 407 27.44 16.75 0.92
C ASN A 407 26.63 16.73 2.23
N ASP A 408 25.32 16.95 2.18
CA ASP A 408 24.44 16.95 3.34
C ASP A 408 24.29 15.54 3.94
N LEU A 409 24.21 14.50 3.10
CA LEU A 409 24.04 13.11 3.52
C LEU A 409 25.35 12.44 3.94
N PHE A 410 26.45 12.79 3.26
CA PHE A 410 27.77 12.17 3.46
C PHE A 410 28.86 13.21 3.69
N PRO A 411 28.74 14.05 4.74
CA PRO A 411 29.71 15.10 5.00
C PRO A 411 31.06 14.51 5.39
N SER A 412 32.16 15.12 4.88
CA SER A 412 33.52 14.65 5.13
C SER A 412 34.02 14.87 6.56
N ASN A 413 33.40 15.82 7.30
CA ASN A 413 33.85 16.28 8.60
C ASN A 413 33.14 15.61 9.80
N ARG A 414 32.06 14.85 9.57
CA ARG A 414 31.33 14.11 10.62
C ARG A 414 30.60 12.89 10.05
N ARG A 415 30.35 11.90 10.92
CA ARG A 415 29.47 10.78 10.57
C ARG A 415 28.06 11.07 11.03
N LEU A 416 27.09 10.98 10.11
CA LEU A 416 25.67 11.02 10.41
C LEU A 416 25.15 9.62 10.70
N SER A 417 24.24 9.51 11.66
CA SER A 417 23.44 8.30 11.86
C SER A 417 22.51 8.07 10.67
N ILE A 418 22.02 6.85 10.50
CA ILE A 418 21.07 6.53 9.42
C ILE A 418 19.78 7.35 9.56
N LEU A 419 19.30 7.61 10.79
CA LEU A 419 18.11 8.43 11.04
C LEU A 419 18.30 9.90 10.63
N GLU A 420 19.47 10.48 10.88
CA GLU A 420 19.78 11.85 10.44
C GLU A 420 19.80 11.93 8.91
N ARG A 421 20.42 10.96 8.24
CA ARG A 421 20.44 10.87 6.77
C ARG A 421 19.02 10.68 6.19
N GLN A 422 18.21 9.83 6.80
CA GLN A 422 16.80 9.64 6.38
C GLN A 422 16.01 10.94 6.45
N LYS A 423 16.14 11.71 7.55
CA LYS A 423 15.47 13.00 7.70
C LYS A 423 15.87 14.02 6.62
N ILE A 424 17.15 14.01 6.22
CA ILE A 424 17.65 14.87 5.13
C ILE A 424 17.11 14.39 3.77
N SER A 425 17.31 13.11 3.47
CA SER A 425 16.94 12.48 2.20
C SER A 425 15.45 12.65 1.90
N GLU A 426 14.58 12.31 2.84
CA GLU A 426 13.13 12.30 2.67
C GLU A 426 12.52 13.71 2.49
N ARG A 427 13.24 14.79 2.79
CA ARG A 427 12.81 16.17 2.50
C ARG A 427 13.04 16.55 1.06
N ALA A 428 14.09 16.02 0.45
CA ALA A 428 14.52 16.37 -0.89
C ALA A 428 14.07 15.31 -1.92
N VAL A 429 13.97 14.05 -1.51
CA VAL A 429 13.49 12.95 -2.36
C VAL A 429 12.17 12.42 -1.81
N LYS A 430 11.10 12.69 -2.52
CA LYS A 430 9.74 12.25 -2.14
C LYS A 430 9.37 10.99 -2.89
N ALA A 431 8.56 10.15 -2.24
CA ALA A 431 8.06 8.93 -2.85
C ALA A 431 6.58 9.05 -3.23
N VAL A 432 6.25 8.54 -4.41
CA VAL A 432 4.87 8.31 -4.85
C VAL A 432 4.68 6.81 -4.97
N TYR A 433 3.88 6.25 -4.07
CA TYR A 433 3.50 4.84 -4.07
C TYR A 433 2.10 4.70 -4.65
N ILE A 434 1.90 3.69 -5.48
CA ILE A 434 0.58 3.19 -5.83
C ILE A 434 0.50 1.78 -5.28
N HIS A 435 -0.42 1.54 -4.36
CA HIS A 435 -0.60 0.25 -3.72
C HIS A 435 -2.00 -0.30 -4.04
N SER A 436 -2.04 -1.51 -4.57
CA SER A 436 -3.28 -2.22 -4.87
C SER A 436 -3.51 -3.34 -3.88
N HIS A 437 -4.40 -3.13 -2.90
CA HIS A 437 -4.92 -4.20 -2.07
C HIS A 437 -5.84 -5.13 -2.87
N MET A 438 -5.99 -6.34 -2.37
CA MET A 438 -6.91 -7.32 -2.94
C MET A 438 -8.19 -7.42 -2.12
N ASP A 439 -9.28 -7.67 -2.82
CA ASP A 439 -10.55 -8.14 -2.26
C ASP A 439 -10.86 -9.58 -2.73
N GLU A 440 -12.02 -10.11 -2.37
CA GLU A 440 -12.42 -11.48 -2.71
C GLU A 440 -12.52 -11.73 -4.22
N GLU A 441 -12.73 -10.69 -5.05
CA GLU A 441 -12.87 -10.86 -6.50
C GLU A 441 -11.53 -10.94 -7.23
N ASN A 442 -10.59 -10.02 -6.90
CA ASN A 442 -9.27 -9.96 -7.53
C ASN A 442 -8.17 -10.65 -6.71
N PHE A 443 -8.55 -11.49 -5.76
CA PHE A 443 -7.61 -12.20 -4.89
C PHE A 443 -6.65 -13.08 -5.69
N ASP A 444 -5.37 -13.00 -5.36
CA ASP A 444 -4.30 -13.74 -5.99
C ASP A 444 -3.38 -14.35 -4.92
N VAL A 445 -3.35 -15.67 -4.87
CA VAL A 445 -2.54 -16.42 -3.90
C VAL A 445 -1.04 -16.19 -4.13
N ALA A 446 -0.59 -16.02 -5.38
CA ALA A 446 0.81 -15.73 -5.69
C ALA A 446 1.25 -14.39 -5.07
N ARG A 447 0.37 -13.40 -5.04
CA ARG A 447 0.63 -12.12 -4.37
C ARG A 447 0.67 -12.27 -2.84
N VAL A 448 -0.24 -13.05 -2.28
CA VAL A 448 -0.28 -13.32 -0.82
C VAL A 448 0.99 -14.00 -0.35
N MET A 449 1.48 -15.00 -1.08
CA MET A 449 2.69 -15.74 -0.72
C MET A 449 3.94 -14.86 -0.66
N LYS A 450 3.94 -13.74 -1.38
CA LYS A 450 5.04 -12.75 -1.44
C LYS A 450 4.75 -11.47 -0.68
N CYS A 451 3.78 -11.46 0.22
CA CYS A 451 3.35 -10.23 0.89
C CYS A 451 4.30 -9.84 2.03
N PRO A 452 4.93 -8.65 1.99
CA PRO A 452 5.80 -8.16 3.05
C PRO A 452 5.04 -7.42 4.16
N VAL A 453 3.72 -7.22 3.99
CA VAL A 453 2.87 -6.47 4.91
C VAL A 453 2.00 -7.44 5.69
N GLY A 454 2.14 -7.49 7.00
CA GLY A 454 1.45 -8.47 7.81
C GLY A 454 0.83 -7.91 9.08
N VAL A 455 -0.25 -8.56 9.51
CA VAL A 455 -0.90 -8.30 10.81
C VAL A 455 -0.35 -9.31 11.81
N PRO A 456 0.56 -8.89 12.70
CA PRO A 456 1.15 -9.79 13.68
C PRO A 456 0.09 -10.25 14.69
N GLN A 457 0.22 -11.52 15.09
CA GLN A 457 -0.63 -12.15 16.08
C GLN A 457 0.17 -12.43 17.34
N GLU A 458 -0.50 -12.51 18.48
CA GLU A 458 0.12 -12.77 19.79
C GLU A 458 0.84 -14.12 19.87
N ASN A 459 0.45 -15.09 19.04
CA ASN A 459 1.08 -16.42 18.95
C ASN A 459 2.32 -16.45 18.04
N GLY A 460 2.79 -15.29 17.54
CA GLY A 460 3.91 -15.17 16.61
C GLY A 460 3.56 -15.41 15.14
N GLY A 461 2.31 -15.66 14.82
CA GLY A 461 1.82 -15.69 13.45
C GLY A 461 1.84 -14.28 12.83
N ASN A 462 1.93 -14.22 11.49
CA ASN A 462 1.90 -12.98 10.75
C ASN A 462 1.00 -13.18 9.53
N ILE A 463 -0.21 -12.61 9.57
CA ILE A 463 -1.19 -12.81 8.51
C ILE A 463 -1.05 -11.70 7.47
N PRO A 464 -0.80 -12.01 6.18
CA PRO A 464 -0.78 -11.01 5.11
C PRO A 464 -2.02 -10.13 5.12
N THR A 465 -1.85 -8.81 5.02
CA THR A 465 -2.92 -7.83 5.25
C THR A 465 -4.16 -8.07 4.38
N CYS A 466 -3.97 -8.40 3.08
CA CYS A 466 -5.10 -8.72 2.21
C CYS A 466 -5.86 -9.96 2.68
N SER A 467 -5.13 -11.05 3.02
CA SER A 467 -5.77 -12.26 3.59
C SER A 467 -6.48 -11.95 4.89
N TYR A 468 -5.84 -11.16 5.78
CA TYR A 468 -6.45 -10.79 7.05
C TYR A 468 -7.79 -10.08 6.85
N ASN A 469 -7.86 -9.06 6.02
CA ASN A 469 -9.07 -8.29 5.79
C ASN A 469 -10.16 -9.10 5.07
N VAL A 470 -9.79 -9.97 4.12
CA VAL A 470 -10.75 -10.75 3.32
C VAL A 470 -11.29 -11.98 4.07
N LEU A 471 -10.43 -12.68 4.84
CA LEU A 471 -10.75 -14.01 5.35
C LEU A 471 -10.78 -14.14 6.89
N TYR A 472 -9.99 -13.29 7.59
CA TYR A 472 -9.75 -13.48 9.03
C TYR A 472 -10.42 -12.44 9.90
N ARG A 473 -10.44 -11.15 9.47
CA ARG A 473 -10.96 -10.06 10.30
C ARG A 473 -12.44 -10.21 10.66
N GLU A 474 -13.24 -10.77 9.77
CA GLU A 474 -14.66 -11.07 10.03
C GLU A 474 -14.86 -12.07 11.17
N LYS A 475 -13.85 -12.91 11.43
CA LYS A 475 -13.85 -13.95 12.47
C LYS A 475 -13.08 -13.54 13.72
N ASP A 476 -12.36 -12.43 13.66
CA ASP A 476 -11.54 -11.95 14.75
C ASP A 476 -12.43 -11.24 15.81
N PRO A 477 -12.54 -11.79 17.03
CA PRO A 477 -13.44 -11.26 18.06
C PRO A 477 -13.07 -9.83 18.50
N ARG A 478 -11.84 -9.37 18.21
CA ARG A 478 -11.41 -7.99 18.47
C ARG A 478 -12.14 -6.97 17.62
N PHE A 479 -12.58 -7.35 16.40
CA PHE A 479 -13.09 -6.42 15.39
C PHE A 479 -14.47 -6.74 14.84
N ALA A 480 -14.95 -7.98 14.95
CA ALA A 480 -16.25 -8.42 14.42
C ALA A 480 -17.22 -8.87 15.51
N ASP A 481 -18.50 -8.78 15.24
CA ASP A 481 -19.57 -9.38 16.05
C ASP A 481 -20.65 -10.04 15.17
N ALA A 482 -21.48 -10.87 15.81
CA ALA A 482 -22.51 -11.63 15.12
C ALA A 482 -23.56 -10.72 14.42
N GLY A 483 -23.88 -9.57 15.01
CA GLY A 483 -24.83 -8.62 14.42
C GLY A 483 -24.28 -7.91 13.19
N MET A 484 -22.96 -7.68 13.10
CA MET A 484 -22.29 -7.10 11.93
C MET A 484 -22.22 -8.12 10.79
N LEU A 485 -21.90 -9.38 11.10
CA LEU A 485 -21.91 -10.47 10.14
C LEU A 485 -23.29 -10.68 9.51
N HIS A 486 -24.37 -10.59 10.30
CA HIS A 486 -25.73 -10.70 9.80
C HIS A 486 -26.09 -9.56 8.85
N ARG A 487 -25.74 -8.31 9.16
CA ARG A 487 -26.00 -7.15 8.29
C ARG A 487 -25.26 -7.25 6.96
N MET A 488 -24.03 -7.76 6.94
CA MET A 488 -23.26 -7.94 5.71
C MET A 488 -23.82 -9.04 4.79
N THR A 489 -24.38 -10.10 5.36
CA THR A 489 -25.04 -11.16 4.58
C THR A 489 -26.37 -10.70 3.97
N VAL A 490 -27.10 -9.82 4.64
CA VAL A 490 -28.38 -9.28 4.17
C VAL A 490 -28.20 -8.18 3.09
N THR A 491 -27.09 -7.44 3.11
CA THR A 491 -26.86 -6.32 2.19
C THR A 491 -26.12 -6.74 0.92
N ARG A 492 -25.73 -8.00 0.74
CA ARG A 492 -25.11 -8.45 -0.53
C ARG A 492 -26.14 -8.44 -1.65
N PRO A 493 -25.92 -7.70 -2.76
CA PRO A 493 -26.82 -7.73 -3.91
C PRO A 493 -26.85 -9.16 -4.50
N GLY A 494 -28.03 -9.79 -4.47
CA GLY A 494 -28.23 -11.14 -4.99
C GLY A 494 -28.53 -12.26 -3.98
N ALA A 495 -28.44 -12.01 -2.68
CA ALA A 495 -28.97 -12.94 -1.68
C ALA A 495 -30.51 -12.83 -1.66
N ARG A 496 -31.21 -13.86 -2.14
CA ARG A 496 -32.64 -13.96 -1.90
C ARG A 496 -32.85 -14.14 -0.38
N PRO A 497 -33.80 -13.42 0.25
CA PRO A 497 -34.14 -13.69 1.63
C PRO A 497 -34.66 -15.13 1.73
N GLU A 498 -34.09 -15.94 2.62
CA GLU A 498 -34.72 -17.18 3.02
C GLU A 498 -36.06 -16.84 3.71
N PRO A 499 -37.14 -17.55 3.41
CA PRO A 499 -38.42 -17.34 4.07
C PRO A 499 -38.28 -17.68 5.57
N VAL A 500 -38.78 -16.80 6.41
CA VAL A 500 -38.93 -16.95 7.87
C VAL A 500 -39.86 -18.11 8.21
#